data_420653c193fc654dcc4427287a6ecce3
#
_entry.id   420653c193fc654dcc4427287a6ecce3
#
_cell.length_a   1.000
_cell.length_b   1.000
_cell.length_c   1.000
_cell.angle_alpha   90.00
_cell.angle_beta   90.00
_cell.angle_gamma   90.00
#
_symmetry.space_group_name_H-M   'P 1'
#
loop_
_entity.id
_entity.type
_entity.pdbx_description
1 polymer ?
#
loop_
_entity_poly.entity_id
_entity_poly.type
_entity_poly.pdbx_seq_one_letter_code
_entity_poly.pdbx_strand_id
1 'polypeptide(L)' 'MSSSLKDKRSVLRKTIHRLRTHYNCAVAEVDDHDVWQSAILAVVTVAANRAQVDSLLAKVMHDLETASDFQVVEQELEYL' A
#
# COMPACT_ATOMS: atom_id res chain seq x y z
N MET A 1 -12.31 12.47 -4.91
CA MET A 1 -11.54 11.97 -6.05
C MET A 1 -10.26 12.77 -6.22
N SER A 2 -9.14 12.10 -6.40
CA SER A 2 -7.87 12.78 -6.61
C SER A 2 -7.80 13.38 -8.00
N SER A 3 -7.61 14.69 -8.10
CA SER A 3 -7.50 15.41 -9.36
C SER A 3 -6.20 16.21 -9.47
N SER A 4 -5.31 16.06 -8.49
CA SER A 4 -4.04 16.79 -8.45
C SER A 4 -3.00 16.01 -7.64
N LEU A 5 -1.72 16.42 -7.76
CA LEU A 5 -0.65 15.85 -6.95
C LEU A 5 -0.89 16.09 -5.45
N LYS A 6 -1.46 17.23 -5.11
CA LYS A 6 -1.78 17.54 -3.71
C LYS A 6 -2.80 16.55 -3.14
N ASP A 7 -3.85 16.26 -3.90
CA ASP A 7 -4.88 15.29 -3.50
C ASP A 7 -4.29 13.89 -3.41
N LYS A 8 -3.46 13.50 -4.37
CA LYS A 8 -2.76 12.21 -4.36
C LYS A 8 -1.92 12.06 -3.10
N ARG A 9 -1.12 13.07 -2.76
CA ARG A 9 -0.26 13.03 -1.58
C ARG A 9 -1.07 12.89 -0.30
N SER A 10 -2.21 13.56 -0.24
CA SER A 10 -3.11 13.44 0.92
C SER A 10 -3.63 12.02 1.07
N VAL A 11 -4.12 11.42 -0.01
CA VAL A 11 -4.62 10.03 -0.02
C VAL A 11 -3.52 9.06 0.36
N LEU A 12 -2.34 9.19 -0.23
CA LEU A 12 -1.21 8.29 0.05
C LEU A 12 -0.74 8.41 1.50
N ARG A 13 -0.67 9.62 2.04
CA ARG A 13 -0.26 9.83 3.42
C ARG A 13 -1.21 9.12 4.38
N LYS A 14 -2.50 9.25 4.16
CA LYS A 14 -3.51 8.57 4.97
C LYS A 14 -3.39 7.05 4.85
N THR A 15 -3.24 6.57 3.63
CA THR A 15 -3.13 5.14 3.35
C THR A 15 -1.90 4.53 4.00
N ILE A 16 -0.74 5.15 3.81
CA ILE A 16 0.52 4.68 4.39
C ILE A 16 0.43 4.69 5.91
N HIS A 17 -0.10 5.76 6.49
CA HIS A 17 -0.26 5.85 7.95
C HIS A 17 -1.18 4.75 8.47
N ARG A 18 -2.31 4.50 7.80
CA ARG A 18 -3.25 3.46 8.18
C ARG A 18 -2.61 2.08 8.17
N LEU A 19 -1.88 1.75 7.10
CA LEU A 19 -1.21 0.46 6.98
C LEU A 19 -0.16 0.27 8.06
N ARG A 20 0.65 1.30 8.31
CA ARG A 20 1.69 1.24 9.35
C ARG A 20 1.10 1.10 10.75
N THR A 21 -0.04 1.71 10.98
CA THR A 21 -0.69 1.70 12.30
C THR A 21 -1.36 0.36 12.58
N HIS A 22 -1.99 -0.24 11.57
CA HIS A 22 -2.79 -1.45 11.74
C HIS A 22 -2.02 -2.74 11.48
N TYR A 23 -0.91 -2.68 10.76
CA TYR A 23 -0.16 -3.87 10.36
C TYR A 23 1.33 -3.70 10.66
N ASN A 24 1.98 -4.83 10.96
CA ASN A 24 3.43 -4.84 11.17
C ASN A 24 4.14 -4.82 9.81
N CYS A 25 4.21 -3.64 9.21
CA CYS A 25 4.82 -3.49 7.90
C CYS A 25 5.46 -2.11 7.72
N ALA A 26 6.37 -2.04 6.78
CA ALA A 26 6.92 -0.79 6.28
C ALA A 26 6.30 -0.51 4.92
N VAL A 27 5.96 0.73 4.65
CA VAL A 27 5.30 1.14 3.41
C VAL A 27 5.96 2.41 2.88
N ALA A 28 6.20 2.44 1.58
CA ALA A 28 6.72 3.64 0.93
C ALA A 28 6.17 3.74 -0.49
N GLU A 29 6.02 4.97 -0.97
CA GLU A 29 5.82 5.22 -2.39
C GLU A 29 7.20 5.16 -3.04
N VAL A 30 7.37 4.26 -4.00
CA VAL A 30 8.69 3.97 -4.59
C VAL A 30 8.85 4.46 -6.02
N ASP A 31 7.75 4.81 -6.69
CA ASP A 31 7.79 5.33 -8.05
C ASP A 31 6.52 6.12 -8.35
N ASP A 32 6.49 6.78 -9.52
CA ASP A 32 5.35 7.59 -9.98
C ASP A 32 5.05 8.80 -9.07
N HIS A 33 6.08 9.34 -8.40
CA HIS A 33 5.90 10.44 -7.45
C HIS A 33 5.23 11.67 -8.08
N ASP A 34 5.55 11.97 -9.34
CA ASP A 34 5.04 13.15 -10.04
C ASP A 34 3.83 12.84 -10.92
N VAL A 35 3.30 11.63 -10.87
CA VAL A 35 2.11 11.23 -11.62
C VAL A 35 0.91 11.28 -10.69
N TRP A 36 -0.05 12.16 -10.97
CA TRP A 36 -1.18 12.33 -10.05
C TRP A 36 -2.23 11.23 -10.15
N GLN A 37 -2.24 10.48 -11.26
CA GLN A 37 -3.23 9.43 -11.50
C GLN A 37 -2.81 8.06 -10.99
N SER A 38 -1.54 7.87 -10.64
CA SER A 38 -1.06 6.56 -10.21
C SER A 38 0.02 6.66 -9.16
N ALA A 39 0.22 5.58 -8.44
CA ALA A 39 1.28 5.45 -7.45
C ALA A 39 1.74 4.00 -7.39
N ILE A 40 3.02 3.81 -7.09
CA ILE A 40 3.58 2.49 -6.83
C ILE A 40 4.01 2.46 -5.37
N LEU A 41 3.39 1.60 -4.61
CA LEU A 41 3.70 1.40 -3.19
C LEU A 41 4.44 0.09 -3.00
N ALA A 42 5.49 0.13 -2.19
CA ALA A 42 6.16 -1.07 -1.70
C ALA A 42 5.75 -1.31 -0.25
N VAL A 43 5.37 -2.54 0.04
CA VAL A 43 5.03 -2.98 1.39
C VAL A 43 5.96 -4.10 1.76
N VAL A 44 6.66 -3.96 2.89
CA VAL A 44 7.62 -4.95 3.37
C VAL A 44 7.22 -5.38 4.76
N THR A 45 7.21 -6.67 5.00
CA THR A 45 6.96 -7.22 6.32
C THR A 45 7.89 -8.39 6.60
N VAL A 46 8.04 -8.69 7.86
CA VAL A 46 8.80 -9.84 8.34
C VAL A 46 7.99 -10.53 9.44
N ALA A 47 8.05 -11.84 9.47
CA ALA A 47 7.38 -12.65 10.51
C ALA A 47 8.17 -13.93 10.73
N ALA A 48 7.78 -14.69 11.75
CA ALA A 48 8.49 -15.89 12.15
C ALA A 48 8.39 -17.02 11.12
N ASN A 49 7.33 -17.04 10.31
CA ASN A 49 7.15 -18.05 9.29
C ASN A 49 6.34 -17.51 8.11
N ARG A 50 6.35 -18.27 7.01
CA ARG A 50 5.71 -17.84 5.77
C ARG A 50 4.19 -17.70 5.91
N ALA A 51 3.56 -18.57 6.67
CA ALA A 51 2.11 -18.49 6.84
C ALA A 51 1.69 -17.17 7.47
N GLN A 52 2.48 -16.67 8.42
CA GLN A 52 2.21 -15.36 9.04
C GLN A 52 2.41 -14.22 8.04
N VAL A 53 3.45 -14.30 7.21
CA VAL A 53 3.71 -13.30 6.17
C VAL A 53 2.54 -13.29 5.18
N ASP A 54 2.11 -14.45 4.70
CA ASP A 54 1.01 -14.56 3.74
C ASP A 54 -0.28 -14.00 4.32
N SER A 55 -0.57 -14.31 5.57
CA SER A 55 -1.77 -13.81 6.25
C SER A 55 -1.77 -12.28 6.37
N LEU A 56 -0.63 -11.72 6.74
CA LEU A 56 -0.50 -10.27 6.87
C LEU A 56 -0.63 -9.57 5.53
N LEU A 57 0.04 -10.07 4.50
CA LEU A 57 -0.03 -9.48 3.17
C LEU A 57 -1.44 -9.58 2.59
N ALA A 58 -2.16 -10.68 2.85
CA ALA A 58 -3.54 -10.82 2.43
C ALA A 58 -4.44 -9.75 3.06
N LYS A 59 -4.23 -9.45 4.34
CA LYS A 59 -4.97 -8.40 5.04
C LYS A 59 -4.66 -7.02 4.50
N VAL A 60 -3.39 -6.74 4.23
CA VAL A 60 -2.96 -5.47 3.64
C VAL A 60 -3.59 -5.31 2.26
N MET A 61 -3.54 -6.34 1.43
CA MET A 61 -4.15 -6.28 0.09
C MET A 61 -5.65 -6.07 0.15
N HIS A 62 -6.33 -6.74 1.08
CA HIS A 62 -7.76 -6.55 1.26
C HIS A 62 -8.09 -5.10 1.65
N ASP A 63 -7.30 -4.53 2.56
CA ASP A 63 -7.44 -3.13 2.96
C ASP A 63 -7.31 -2.20 1.75
N LEU A 64 -6.28 -2.41 0.92
CA LEU A 64 -6.04 -1.58 -0.25
C LEU A 64 -7.13 -1.77 -1.32
N GLU A 65 -7.58 -2.99 -1.54
CA GLU A 65 -8.59 -3.29 -2.56
C GLU A 65 -9.98 -2.75 -2.18
N THR A 66 -10.25 -2.61 -0.90
CA THR A 66 -11.55 -2.09 -0.42
C THR A 66 -11.56 -0.58 -0.21
N ALA A 67 -10.42 0.09 -0.40
CA ALA A 67 -10.35 1.54 -0.28
C ALA A 67 -11.19 2.21 -1.37
N SER A 68 -11.91 3.27 -0.99
CA SER A 68 -12.78 4.00 -1.92
C SER A 68 -12.06 5.10 -2.70
N ASP A 69 -10.85 5.46 -2.28
CA ASP A 69 -10.10 6.58 -2.83
C ASP A 69 -9.28 6.23 -4.07
N PHE A 70 -9.09 4.94 -4.33
CA PHE A 70 -8.24 4.46 -5.42
C PHE A 70 -8.57 3.01 -5.75
N GLN A 71 -7.97 2.52 -6.83
CA GLN A 71 -8.13 1.16 -7.30
C GLN A 71 -6.76 0.51 -7.45
N VAL A 72 -6.62 -0.71 -6.95
CA VAL A 72 -5.42 -1.53 -7.18
C VAL A 72 -5.56 -2.20 -8.53
N VAL A 73 -4.63 -1.93 -9.43
CA VAL A 73 -4.66 -2.47 -10.79
C VAL A 73 -3.62 -3.55 -11.05
N GLU A 74 -2.57 -3.63 -10.20
CA GLU A 74 -1.50 -4.59 -10.38
C GLU A 74 -0.82 -4.82 -9.04
N GLN A 75 -0.35 -6.06 -8.81
CA GLN A 75 0.43 -6.39 -7.61
C GLN A 75 1.44 -7.47 -7.92
N GLU A 76 2.57 -7.41 -7.23
CA GLU A 76 3.61 -8.41 -7.29
C GLU A 76 4.04 -8.79 -5.87
N LEU A 77 4.34 -10.05 -5.65
CA LEU A 77 4.83 -10.55 -4.36
C LEU A 77 6.19 -11.20 -4.56
N GLU A 78 7.12 -10.89 -3.65
CA GLU A 78 8.44 -11.51 -3.61
C GLU A 78 8.73 -11.98 -2.20
N TYR A 79 9.32 -13.17 -2.10
CA TYR A 79 9.78 -13.74 -0.83
C TYR A 79 11.28 -13.90 -0.86
N LEU A 80 11.91 -13.54 0.23
CA LEU A 80 13.36 -13.70 0.38
C LEU A 80 13.69 -14.96 1.16
#